data_110674b47efd5b7f0a998a3b4568e32a
#
_entry.id   110674b47efd5b7f0a998a3b4568e32a
#
_cell.length_a   1.000
_cell.length_b   1.000
_cell.length_c   1.000
_cell.angle_alpha   90.00
_cell.angle_beta   90.00
_cell.angle_gamma   90.00
#
_symmetry.space_group_name_H-M   'P 1'
#
loop_
_entity.id
_entity.type
_entity.pdbx_description
1 polymer ?
#
loop_
_entity_poly.entity_id
_entity_poly.type
_entity_poly.pdbx_seq_one_letter_code
_entity_poly.pdbx_strand_id
1 'polypeptide(L)'
;MRTIKIESEFDAIVCVFDALNYLQNFEELKLSFENIKRALKPNGFFLFDILNRKMIDSMFPEDIFADDRENMSIIWKHSYEEEIDLDKISASFFIREEKNSYKRYDEVFYKKIYSGKLILQVIKDTGFELISKEVNTEIAGPRMVYLLKRVD
;
A
#
# COMPACT_ATOMS: atom_id res chain seq x y z
N MET A 1 -1.50 7.35 -9.10
CA MET A 1 -0.19 7.99 -8.88
C MET A 1 0.67 8.08 -10.14
N ARG A 2 0.73 7.05 -10.98
CA ARG A 2 1.53 7.06 -12.25
C ARG A 2 1.15 8.13 -13.28
N THR A 3 -0.04 8.70 -13.20
CA THR A 3 -0.60 9.63 -14.19
C THR A 3 -0.93 11.03 -13.63
N ILE A 4 -0.43 11.37 -12.46
CA ILE A 4 -0.62 12.70 -11.86
C ILE A 4 0.10 13.74 -12.73
N LYS A 5 -0.61 14.77 -13.18
CA LYS A 5 -0.09 15.88 -14.00
C LYS A 5 -0.21 17.24 -13.30
N ILE A 6 -0.18 17.23 -11.97
CA ILE A 6 -0.28 18.40 -11.12
C ILE A 6 1.13 18.86 -10.76
N GLU A 7 1.38 20.16 -10.71
CA GLU A 7 2.69 20.72 -10.41
C GLU A 7 2.58 21.74 -9.26
N SER A 8 3.37 21.52 -8.22
CA SER A 8 3.60 22.47 -7.10
C SER A 8 2.34 23.04 -6.45
N GLU A 9 1.31 22.20 -6.27
CA GLU A 9 0.02 22.64 -5.70
C GLU A 9 -0.14 22.27 -4.21
N PHE A 10 0.49 21.19 -3.76
CA PHE A 10 0.24 20.63 -2.42
C PHE A 10 1.37 20.90 -1.44
N ASP A 11 1.02 21.28 -0.21
CA ASP A 11 1.95 21.39 0.90
C ASP A 11 2.26 20.01 1.50
N ALA A 12 1.31 19.06 1.40
CA ALA A 12 1.49 17.68 1.81
C ALA A 12 0.69 16.71 0.92
N ILE A 13 1.24 15.53 0.69
CA ILE A 13 0.56 14.40 0.04
C ILE A 13 0.62 13.20 0.98
N VAL A 14 -0.52 12.51 1.13
CA VAL A 14 -0.65 11.32 1.97
C VAL A 14 -1.07 10.12 1.12
N CYS A 15 -0.37 9.00 1.27
CA CYS A 15 -0.66 7.75 0.58
C CYS A 15 -0.59 6.59 1.59
N VAL A 16 -1.72 6.23 2.18
CA VAL A 16 -1.82 5.27 3.28
C VAL A 16 -2.56 4.00 2.88
N PHE A 17 -2.62 3.03 3.80
CA PHE A 17 -3.21 1.70 3.60
C PHE A 17 -2.54 0.90 2.50
N ASP A 18 -1.19 0.85 2.56
CA ASP A 18 -0.35 0.06 1.67
C ASP A 18 -0.64 0.26 0.16
N ALA A 19 -1.17 1.43 -0.20
CA ALA A 19 -1.52 1.73 -1.58
C ALA A 19 -0.32 1.66 -2.55
N LEU A 20 0.90 1.91 -2.07
CA LEU A 20 2.13 1.76 -2.87
C LEU A 20 2.48 0.29 -3.16
N ASN A 21 2.03 -0.66 -2.32
CA ASN A 21 2.25 -2.08 -2.58
C ASN A 21 1.48 -2.60 -3.82
N TYR A 22 0.47 -1.86 -4.32
CA TYR A 22 -0.21 -2.19 -5.58
C TYR A 22 0.59 -1.84 -6.85
N LEU A 23 1.67 -1.09 -6.73
CA LEU A 23 2.62 -0.87 -7.83
C LEU A 23 3.47 -2.13 -8.01
N GLN A 24 3.54 -2.64 -9.23
CA GLN A 24 4.02 -4.01 -9.46
C GLN A 24 5.53 -4.12 -9.67
N ASN A 25 6.22 -3.01 -9.91
CA ASN A 25 7.66 -2.99 -10.15
C ASN A 25 8.31 -1.68 -9.67
N PHE A 26 9.64 -1.67 -9.65
CA PHE A 26 10.43 -0.54 -9.18
C PHE A 26 10.25 0.71 -10.07
N GLU A 27 10.07 0.55 -11.36
CA GLU A 27 9.88 1.65 -12.33
C GLU A 27 8.55 2.36 -12.06
N GLU A 28 7.49 1.63 -11.80
CA GLU A 28 6.19 2.21 -11.41
C GLU A 28 6.26 2.94 -10.07
N LEU A 29 6.99 2.36 -9.10
CA LEU A 29 7.22 2.99 -7.81
C LEU A 29 7.98 4.30 -7.98
N LYS A 30 9.09 4.28 -8.72
CA LYS A 30 9.93 5.45 -9.00
C LYS A 30 9.14 6.55 -9.72
N LEU A 31 8.42 6.20 -10.79
CA LEU A 31 7.57 7.15 -11.52
C LEU A 31 6.51 7.79 -10.62
N SER A 32 5.94 7.00 -9.69
CA SER A 32 4.95 7.52 -8.73
C SER A 32 5.58 8.54 -7.78
N PHE A 33 6.79 8.27 -7.28
CA PHE A 33 7.54 9.21 -6.43
C PHE A 33 7.90 10.50 -7.18
N GLU A 34 8.36 10.40 -8.43
CA GLU A 34 8.68 11.55 -9.28
C GLU A 34 7.42 12.44 -9.51
N ASN A 35 6.28 11.82 -9.77
CA ASN A 35 5.02 12.55 -9.94
C ASN A 35 4.55 13.20 -8.64
N ILE A 36 4.67 12.51 -7.50
CA ILE A 36 4.36 13.06 -6.19
C ILE A 36 5.28 14.25 -5.88
N LYS A 37 6.59 14.10 -6.13
CA LYS A 37 7.54 15.19 -5.93
C LYS A 37 7.16 16.42 -6.76
N ARG A 38 6.79 16.24 -8.03
CA ARG A 38 6.35 17.33 -8.91
C ARG A 38 5.10 18.03 -8.39
N ALA A 39 4.13 17.26 -7.86
CA ALA A 39 2.88 17.80 -7.34
C ALA A 39 3.02 18.55 -6.01
N LEU A 40 4.04 18.23 -5.22
CA LEU A 40 4.36 18.94 -3.98
C LEU A 40 4.99 20.30 -4.28
N LYS A 41 4.69 21.29 -3.46
CA LYS A 41 5.45 22.55 -3.39
C LYS A 41 6.87 22.32 -2.87
N PRO A 42 7.83 23.23 -3.11
CA PRO A 42 9.13 23.23 -2.44
C PRO A 42 8.96 23.09 -0.91
N ASN A 43 9.75 22.24 -0.28
CA ASN A 43 9.66 21.89 1.14
C ASN A 43 8.37 21.18 1.57
N GLY A 44 7.50 20.77 0.65
CA GLY A 44 6.30 19.97 0.94
C GLY A 44 6.63 18.57 1.42
N PHE A 45 5.65 17.93 2.07
CA PHE A 45 5.82 16.63 2.72
C PHE A 45 5.08 15.51 1.99
N PHE A 46 5.68 14.34 1.97
CA PHE A 46 5.06 13.11 1.52
C PHE A 46 5.05 12.08 2.64
N LEU A 47 3.86 11.68 3.09
CA LEU A 47 3.65 10.62 4.06
C LEU A 47 3.07 9.41 3.37
N PHE A 48 3.67 8.24 3.58
CA PHE A 48 3.14 6.98 3.06
C PHE A 48 3.42 5.82 4.00
N ASP A 49 2.66 4.75 3.82
CA ASP A 49 2.94 3.48 4.46
C ASP A 49 3.15 2.35 3.44
N ILE A 50 3.81 1.31 3.88
CA ILE A 50 3.95 0.04 3.17
C ILE A 50 3.83 -1.13 4.14
N LEU A 51 3.45 -2.28 3.58
CA LEU A 51 3.57 -3.58 4.21
C LEU A 51 4.84 -4.29 3.75
N ASN A 52 5.48 -4.99 4.67
CA ASN A 52 6.51 -5.98 4.38
C ASN A 52 6.01 -7.38 4.74
N ARG A 53 6.76 -8.43 4.36
CA ARG A 53 6.34 -9.82 4.59
C ARG A 53 6.07 -10.10 6.07
N LYS A 54 6.94 -9.68 6.99
CA LYS A 54 6.75 -9.90 8.44
C LYS A 54 5.46 -9.30 8.99
N MET A 55 5.06 -8.14 8.46
CA MET A 55 3.80 -7.49 8.85
C MET A 55 2.59 -8.28 8.35
N ILE A 56 2.63 -8.76 7.11
CA ILE A 56 1.59 -9.62 6.54
C ILE A 56 1.47 -10.89 7.36
N ASP A 57 2.57 -11.60 7.63
CA ASP A 57 2.58 -12.82 8.44
C ASP A 57 2.02 -12.61 9.84
N SER A 58 2.30 -11.47 10.47
CA SER A 58 1.78 -11.15 11.80
C SER A 58 0.29 -10.83 11.82
N MET A 59 -0.24 -10.26 10.73
CA MET A 59 -1.67 -9.93 10.60
C MET A 59 -2.50 -11.13 10.14
N PHE A 60 -1.91 -12.00 9.33
CA PHE A 60 -2.59 -13.14 8.69
C PHE A 60 -1.79 -14.44 8.90
N PRO A 61 -1.66 -14.94 10.15
CA PRO A 61 -0.79 -16.06 10.48
C PRO A 61 -1.17 -17.37 9.77
N GLU A 62 -2.40 -17.49 9.30
CA GLU A 62 -2.89 -18.65 8.54
C GLU A 62 -3.19 -18.29 7.06
N ASP A 63 -2.63 -17.17 6.58
CA ASP A 63 -2.85 -16.63 5.25
C ASP A 63 -4.34 -16.39 4.91
N ILE A 64 -5.19 -16.29 5.92
CA ILE A 64 -6.64 -16.06 5.77
C ILE A 64 -7.08 -14.92 6.68
N PHE A 65 -7.90 -14.03 6.13
CA PHE A 65 -8.67 -13.04 6.86
C PHE A 65 -10.16 -13.23 6.54
N ALA A 66 -11.01 -13.19 7.54
CA ALA A 66 -12.45 -13.19 7.38
C ALA A 66 -13.08 -12.09 8.24
N ASP A 67 -14.03 -11.38 7.67
CA ASP A 67 -14.86 -10.39 8.37
C ASP A 67 -16.32 -10.65 8.03
N ASP A 68 -17.16 -10.80 9.04
CA ASP A 68 -18.59 -11.11 8.90
C ASP A 68 -19.40 -9.98 9.51
N ARG A 69 -20.20 -9.32 8.69
CA ARG A 69 -21.08 -8.21 9.05
C ARG A 69 -22.52 -8.52 8.64
N GLU A 70 -23.46 -7.76 9.18
CA GLU A 70 -24.89 -7.98 8.96
C GLU A 70 -25.29 -8.15 7.48
N ASN A 71 -24.71 -7.36 6.58
CA ASN A 71 -25.07 -7.34 5.16
C ASN A 71 -23.97 -7.78 4.21
N MET A 72 -22.77 -8.10 4.74
CA MET A 72 -21.63 -8.48 3.91
C MET A 72 -20.65 -9.34 4.71
N SER A 73 -20.20 -10.44 4.12
CA SER A 73 -19.05 -11.20 4.63
C SER A 73 -17.93 -11.20 3.60
N ILE A 74 -16.69 -11.17 4.08
CA ILE A 74 -15.48 -11.16 3.25
C ILE A 74 -14.58 -12.29 3.68
N ILE A 75 -14.00 -13.01 2.74
CA ILE A 75 -12.92 -13.96 2.96
C ILE A 75 -11.76 -13.59 2.04
N TRP A 76 -10.60 -13.28 2.61
CA TRP A 76 -9.35 -13.07 1.88
C TRP A 76 -8.41 -14.23 2.14
N LYS A 77 -7.76 -14.68 1.06
CA LYS A 77 -6.69 -15.67 1.12
C LYS A 77 -5.44 -15.07 0.52
N HIS A 78 -4.37 -15.07 1.29
CA HIS A 78 -3.05 -14.66 0.87
C HIS A 78 -2.27 -15.84 0.28
N SER A 79 -1.50 -15.62 -0.76
CA SER A 79 -0.57 -16.59 -1.33
C SER A 79 0.67 -15.83 -1.80
N TYR A 80 1.76 -15.96 -1.04
CA TYR A 80 3.00 -15.26 -1.31
C TYR A 80 3.92 -16.07 -2.25
N GLU A 81 4.36 -15.42 -3.32
CA GLU A 81 5.33 -15.93 -4.28
C GLU A 81 6.70 -15.32 -3.99
N GLU A 82 7.54 -16.04 -3.23
CA GLU A 82 8.82 -15.55 -2.70
C GLU A 82 9.80 -15.13 -3.81
N GLU A 83 9.86 -15.89 -4.91
CA GLU A 83 10.77 -15.65 -6.03
C GLU A 83 10.60 -14.27 -6.67
N ILE A 84 9.40 -13.73 -6.63
CA ILE A 84 9.05 -12.44 -7.23
C ILE A 84 8.54 -11.41 -6.22
N ASP A 85 8.62 -11.69 -4.91
CA ASP A 85 8.12 -10.81 -3.84
C ASP A 85 6.68 -10.32 -4.07
N LEU A 86 5.80 -11.23 -4.44
CA LEU A 86 4.42 -10.91 -4.79
C LEU A 86 3.44 -11.61 -3.85
N ASP A 87 2.58 -10.85 -3.20
CA ASP A 87 1.46 -11.37 -2.42
C ASP A 87 0.18 -11.31 -3.25
N LYS A 88 -0.35 -12.47 -3.62
CA LYS A 88 -1.63 -12.64 -4.29
C LYS A 88 -2.72 -12.75 -3.25
N ILE A 89 -3.72 -11.89 -3.34
CA ILE A 89 -4.89 -11.89 -2.47
C ILE A 89 -6.10 -12.32 -3.29
N SER A 90 -6.67 -13.47 -2.97
CA SER A 90 -7.95 -13.92 -3.52
C SER A 90 -9.06 -13.54 -2.55
N ALA A 91 -9.93 -12.61 -2.94
CA ALA A 91 -11.01 -12.08 -2.11
C ALA A 91 -12.35 -12.60 -2.59
N SER A 92 -13.16 -13.14 -1.67
CA SER A 92 -14.57 -13.50 -1.91
C SER A 92 -15.44 -12.61 -1.05
N PHE A 93 -16.35 -11.89 -1.68
CA PHE A 93 -17.34 -11.05 -1.03
C PHE A 93 -18.71 -11.72 -1.15
N PHE A 94 -19.42 -11.79 -0.03
CA PHE A 94 -20.80 -12.29 0.02
C PHE A 94 -21.68 -11.14 0.46
N ILE A 95 -22.46 -10.59 -0.46
CA ILE A 95 -23.35 -9.45 -0.22
C ILE A 95 -24.79 -9.96 -0.07
N ARG A 96 -25.43 -9.63 1.05
CA ARG A 96 -26.82 -10.02 1.29
C ARG A 96 -27.75 -9.31 0.31
N GLU A 97 -28.57 -10.07 -0.43
CA GLU A 97 -29.61 -9.55 -1.31
C GLU A 97 -31.00 -9.65 -0.65
N GLU A 98 -31.28 -10.80 -0.01
CA GLU A 98 -32.52 -11.05 0.70
C GLU A 98 -32.23 -11.73 2.05
N LYS A 99 -33.25 -11.95 2.87
CA LYS A 99 -33.12 -12.44 4.24
C LYS A 99 -32.19 -13.64 4.43
N ASN A 100 -32.15 -14.57 3.46
CA ASN A 100 -31.34 -15.80 3.54
C ASN A 100 -30.55 -16.08 2.25
N SER A 101 -30.37 -15.09 1.37
CA SER A 101 -29.60 -15.24 0.15
C SER A 101 -28.46 -14.22 0.07
N TYR A 102 -27.33 -14.67 -0.49
CA TYR A 102 -26.13 -13.86 -0.69
C TYR A 102 -25.67 -13.99 -2.12
N LYS A 103 -25.26 -12.88 -2.70
CA LYS A 103 -24.55 -12.87 -3.97
C LYS A 103 -23.04 -12.85 -3.73
N ARG A 104 -22.34 -13.76 -4.38
CA ARG A 104 -20.89 -13.88 -4.29
C ARG A 104 -20.22 -13.11 -5.42
N TYR A 105 -19.15 -12.41 -5.08
CA TYR A 105 -18.22 -11.76 -5.99
C TYR A 105 -16.80 -12.19 -5.63
N ASP A 106 -16.01 -12.54 -6.64
CA ASP A 106 -14.62 -12.93 -6.45
C ASP A 106 -13.71 -11.93 -7.16
N GLU A 107 -12.66 -11.50 -6.48
CA GLU A 107 -11.63 -10.62 -7.02
C GLU A 107 -10.23 -11.13 -6.66
N VAL A 108 -9.25 -10.77 -7.47
CA VAL A 108 -7.83 -11.09 -7.23
C VAL A 108 -7.02 -9.81 -7.28
N PHE A 109 -6.25 -9.57 -6.22
CA PHE A 109 -5.33 -8.44 -6.10
C PHE A 109 -3.90 -8.96 -6.00
N TYR A 110 -2.95 -8.13 -6.40
CA TYR A 110 -1.54 -8.41 -6.25
C TYR A 110 -0.85 -7.25 -5.54
N LYS A 111 -0.09 -7.55 -4.50
CA LYS A 111 0.74 -6.59 -3.78
C LYS A 111 2.20 -6.95 -3.94
N LYS A 112 2.99 -6.04 -4.46
CA LYS A 112 4.45 -6.16 -4.49
C LYS A 112 4.99 -5.88 -3.09
N ILE A 113 5.83 -6.79 -2.59
CA ILE A 113 6.46 -6.64 -1.28
C ILE A 113 7.85 -6.03 -1.49
N TYR A 114 7.94 -4.74 -1.24
CA TYR A 114 9.19 -4.00 -1.38
C TYR A 114 10.09 -4.18 -0.15
N SER A 115 11.35 -4.51 -0.38
CA SER A 115 12.35 -4.48 0.70
C SER A 115 12.60 -3.04 1.16
N GLY A 116 12.94 -2.87 2.46
CA GLY A 116 13.32 -1.55 2.98
C GLY A 116 14.50 -0.92 2.22
N LYS A 117 15.40 -1.74 1.64
CA LYS A 117 16.50 -1.26 0.80
C LYS A 117 16.00 -0.62 -0.49
N LEU A 118 15.03 -1.23 -1.18
CA LEU A 118 14.44 -0.68 -2.40
C LEU A 118 13.66 0.62 -2.11
N ILE A 119 12.95 0.70 -0.98
CA ILE A 119 12.28 1.94 -0.58
C ILE A 119 13.29 3.07 -0.32
N LEU A 120 14.37 2.80 0.39
CA LEU A 120 15.42 3.80 0.60
C LEU A 120 16.11 4.20 -0.71
N GLN A 121 16.25 3.26 -1.65
CA GLN A 121 16.80 3.53 -2.97
C GLN A 121 15.89 4.48 -3.76
N VAL A 122 14.59 4.24 -3.85
CA VAL A 122 13.66 5.12 -4.58
C VAL A 122 13.59 6.51 -3.95
N ILE A 123 13.62 6.62 -2.62
CA ILE A 123 13.67 7.91 -1.90
C ILE A 123 14.90 8.72 -2.36
N LYS A 124 16.07 8.06 -2.37
CA LYS A 124 17.34 8.69 -2.80
C LYS A 124 17.30 9.07 -4.29
N ASP A 125 16.87 8.14 -5.15
CA ASP A 125 16.89 8.33 -6.62
C ASP A 125 15.94 9.44 -7.06
N THR A 126 14.86 9.69 -6.31
CA THR A 126 13.90 10.76 -6.58
C THR A 126 14.21 12.05 -5.83
N GLY A 127 15.29 12.08 -5.03
CA GLY A 127 15.76 13.28 -4.35
C GLY A 127 14.80 13.78 -3.27
N PHE A 128 14.17 12.88 -2.52
CA PHE A 128 13.50 13.20 -1.27
C PHE A 128 14.47 13.10 -0.09
N GLU A 129 14.24 13.94 0.92
CA GLU A 129 14.84 13.80 2.23
C GLU A 129 13.97 12.92 3.11
N LEU A 130 14.56 11.90 3.74
CA LEU A 130 13.86 11.06 4.72
C LEU A 130 13.86 11.75 6.08
N ILE A 131 12.69 12.16 6.57
CA ILE A 131 12.51 12.82 7.88
C ILE A 131 12.33 11.78 8.98
N SER A 132 11.40 10.82 8.79
CA SER A 132 11.18 9.74 9.76
C SER A 132 10.79 8.45 9.06
N LYS A 133 11.07 7.34 9.77
CA LYS A 133 10.66 5.98 9.42
C LYS A 133 10.35 5.23 10.70
N GLU A 134 9.13 4.78 10.85
CA GLU A 134 8.69 4.09 12.06
C GLU A 134 7.63 3.03 11.77
N VAL A 135 7.46 2.09 12.69
CA VAL A 135 6.35 1.13 12.64
C VAL A 135 5.17 1.73 13.39
N ASN A 136 4.06 1.91 12.70
CA ASN A 136 2.78 2.25 13.31
C ASN A 136 1.94 0.98 13.46
N THR A 137 1.30 0.80 14.62
CA THR A 137 0.45 -0.36 14.94
C THR A 137 -0.99 0.03 15.28
N GLU A 138 -1.30 1.32 15.31
CA GLU A 138 -2.58 1.83 15.79
C GLU A 138 -3.69 1.73 14.75
N ILE A 139 -3.34 1.77 13.45
CA ILE A 139 -4.32 1.80 12.37
C ILE A 139 -4.18 0.56 11.51
N ALA A 140 -5.17 -0.33 11.56
CA ALA A 140 -5.30 -1.51 10.69
C ALA A 140 -4.07 -2.45 10.69
N GLY A 141 -3.43 -2.63 11.86
CA GLY A 141 -2.27 -3.50 12.04
C GLY A 141 -0.92 -2.84 11.74
N PRO A 142 0.20 -3.56 11.93
CA PRO A 142 1.54 -3.01 11.80
C PRO A 142 1.83 -2.58 10.36
N ARG A 143 2.35 -1.35 10.21
CA ARG A 143 2.74 -0.74 8.92
C ARG A 143 4.04 0.03 9.09
N MET A 144 4.89 -0.01 8.08
CA MET A 144 6.07 0.85 8.05
C MET A 144 5.69 2.20 7.44
N VAL A 145 5.69 3.23 8.26
CA VAL A 145 5.35 4.61 7.87
C VAL A 145 6.62 5.39 7.58
N TYR A 146 6.60 6.15 6.50
CA TYR A 146 7.68 7.04 6.08
C TYR A 146 7.16 8.47 5.94
N LEU A 147 7.90 9.42 6.49
CA LEU A 147 7.71 10.84 6.23
C LEU A 147 8.91 11.37 5.45
N LEU A 148 8.63 11.91 4.28
CA LEU A 148 9.63 12.50 3.39
C LEU A 148 9.38 14.00 3.23
N LYS A 149 10.45 14.73 2.93
CA LYS A 149 10.38 16.14 2.55
C LYS A 149 10.92 16.31 1.12
N ARG A 150 10.21 17.08 0.30
CA ARG A 150 10.73 17.51 -0.99
C ARG A 150 11.91 18.46 -0.76
N VAL A 151 13.08 18.10 -1.27
CA VAL A 151 14.23 19.00 -1.41
C VAL A 151 14.44 19.26 -2.90
N ASP A 152 14.77 20.50 -3.22
CA ASP A 152 15.01 20.93 -4.61
C ASP A 152 16.45 20.63 -5.06
#